data_5ef5e428046253b284a0efca0626a8fc
#
_entry.id   5ef5e428046253b284a0efca0626a8fc
#
_cell.length_a   1.000
_cell.length_b   1.000
_cell.length_c   1.000
_cell.angle_alpha   90.00
_cell.angle_beta   90.00
_cell.angle_gamma   90.00
#
_symmetry.space_group_name_H-M   'P 1'
#
loop_
_entity.id
_entity.type
_entity.pdbx_description
1 polymer ?
#
loop_
_entity_poly.entity_id
_entity_poly.type
_entity_poly.pdbx_seq_one_letter_code
_entity_poly.pdbx_strand_id
1 'polypeptide(L)'
;MTDSPSPYSIPADLLYTKEHEWARIEGSAARVGITEYAAKTLNDVVYLSLPPVGQGLKQYGSFGTIESIKAVSELYSPLSGTVRSLNSELQTRPELVNQSPYGDGWIVEIDASNLAEERTRLLSSDQYAEFLATLGK
;
A
#
# COMPACT_ATOMS: atom_id res chain seq x y z
N MET A 1 -15.44 -13.61 16.20
CA MET A 1 -15.29 -13.46 15.61
C MET A 1 -15.76 -12.95 15.07
N THR A 2 -15.89 -12.50 14.80
CA THR A 2 -16.17 -12.06 14.21
C THR A 2 -16.13 -11.64 13.46
N ASP A 3 -16.24 -11.48 13.19
CA ASP A 3 -15.93 -11.28 12.11
C ASP A 3 -16.63 -10.42 11.40
N SER A 4 -16.33 -9.34 11.23
CA SER A 4 -16.97 -8.52 10.44
C SER A 4 -16.60 -8.80 9.08
N PRO A 5 -17.50 -9.22 8.36
CA PRO A 5 -17.23 -9.55 7.01
C PRO A 5 -16.95 -8.29 6.25
N SER A 6 -15.74 -8.10 5.89
CA SER A 6 -15.41 -7.09 4.91
C SER A 6 -15.61 -7.71 3.53
N PRO A 7 -16.18 -6.97 2.56
CA PRO A 7 -16.25 -7.47 1.19
C PRO A 7 -14.88 -7.49 0.50
N TYR A 8 -13.86 -7.00 1.19
CA TYR A 8 -12.52 -6.92 0.62
C TYR A 8 -11.59 -7.88 1.34
N SER A 9 -10.59 -8.41 0.63
CA SER A 9 -9.54 -9.21 1.23
C SER A 9 -8.63 -8.29 2.04
N ILE A 10 -8.35 -8.67 3.30
CA ILE A 10 -7.49 -7.91 4.19
C ILE A 10 -6.57 -8.91 4.90
N PRO A 11 -5.42 -9.26 4.27
CA PRO A 11 -4.53 -10.26 4.86
C PRO A 11 -4.10 -9.92 6.27
N ALA A 12 -4.10 -10.94 7.14
CA ALA A 12 -3.86 -10.76 8.56
C ALA A 12 -2.39 -10.52 8.90
N ASP A 13 -1.49 -10.84 7.97
CA ASP A 13 -0.06 -10.74 8.22
C ASP A 13 0.53 -9.42 7.73
N LEU A 14 -0.30 -8.47 7.34
CA LEU A 14 0.14 -7.16 6.87
C LEU A 14 -0.26 -6.08 7.85
N LEU A 15 0.36 -4.90 7.70
CA LEU A 15 -0.05 -3.69 8.40
C LEU A 15 -0.57 -2.69 7.37
N TYR A 16 -1.40 -1.75 7.84
CA TYR A 16 -2.18 -0.91 6.93
C TYR A 16 -2.16 0.54 7.34
N THR A 17 -2.41 1.45 6.37
CA THR A 17 -2.61 2.86 6.64
C THR A 17 -4.06 3.23 6.35
N LYS A 18 -4.47 4.42 6.85
CA LYS A 18 -5.80 4.94 6.56
C LYS A 18 -5.93 5.44 5.13
N GLU A 19 -4.79 5.56 4.43
CA GLU A 19 -4.79 5.93 3.01
C GLU A 19 -4.79 4.71 2.11
N HIS A 20 -4.96 3.52 2.71
CA HIS A 20 -5.17 2.26 1.98
C HIS A 20 -3.91 1.70 1.33
N GLU A 21 -2.76 1.91 1.98
CA GLU A 21 -1.55 1.18 1.62
C GLU A 21 -1.32 0.07 2.63
N TRP A 22 -0.67 -1.01 2.17
CA TRP A 22 -0.25 -2.10 3.05
C TRP A 22 1.26 -2.18 3.10
N ALA A 23 1.77 -2.74 4.19
CA ALA A 23 3.19 -3.00 4.36
C ALA A 23 3.39 -4.43 4.83
N ARG A 24 4.25 -5.17 4.12
CA ARG A 24 4.70 -6.50 4.56
C ARG A 24 6.11 -6.32 5.08
N ILE A 25 6.27 -6.51 6.40
CA ILE A 25 7.55 -6.27 7.06
C ILE A 25 8.35 -7.55 7.06
N GLU A 26 9.59 -7.46 6.55
CA GLU A 26 10.52 -8.59 6.51
C GLU A 26 11.86 -8.07 7.00
N GLY A 27 12.19 -8.35 8.28
CA GLY A 27 13.39 -7.81 8.90
C GLY A 27 13.31 -6.29 8.99
N SER A 28 14.28 -5.61 8.41
CA SER A 28 14.30 -4.14 8.40
C SER A 28 13.73 -3.58 7.10
N ALA A 29 13.24 -4.43 6.22
CA ALA A 29 12.68 -4.00 4.95
C ALA A 29 11.17 -4.19 4.96
N ALA A 30 10.47 -3.47 4.09
CA ALA A 30 9.05 -3.60 3.93
C ALA A 30 8.68 -3.53 2.46
N ARG A 31 7.81 -4.44 2.03
CA ARG A 31 7.22 -4.37 0.71
C ARG A 31 5.89 -3.65 0.84
N VAL A 32 5.58 -2.77 -0.08
CA VAL A 32 4.44 -1.85 0.03
C VAL A 32 3.60 -1.90 -1.23
N GLY A 33 2.29 -1.84 -1.06
CA GLY A 33 1.35 -1.72 -2.17
C GLY A 33 0.06 -1.09 -1.67
N ILE A 34 -0.97 -1.12 -2.52
CA ILE A 34 -2.29 -0.62 -2.11
C ILE A 34 -3.22 -1.80 -1.85
N THR A 35 -4.22 -1.57 -1.00
CA THR A 35 -5.15 -2.63 -0.61
C THR A 35 -6.13 -2.93 -1.74
N GLU A 36 -6.82 -4.07 -1.60
CA GLU A 36 -7.87 -4.42 -2.55
C GLU A 36 -8.96 -3.34 -2.60
N TYR A 37 -9.29 -2.77 -1.45
CA TYR A 37 -10.27 -1.68 -1.42
C TYR A 37 -9.83 -0.52 -2.31
N ALA A 38 -8.57 -0.09 -2.19
CA ALA A 38 -8.06 1.01 -2.99
C ALA A 38 -8.04 0.65 -4.47
N ALA A 39 -7.60 -0.57 -4.79
CA ALA A 39 -7.52 -1.00 -6.18
C ALA A 39 -8.91 -1.02 -6.83
N LYS A 40 -9.92 -1.48 -6.10
CA LYS A 40 -11.28 -1.51 -6.65
C LYS A 40 -11.88 -0.11 -6.74
N THR A 41 -11.55 0.77 -5.80
CA THR A 41 -12.04 2.14 -5.83
C THR A 41 -11.47 2.90 -7.02
N LEU A 42 -10.19 2.63 -7.35
CA LEU A 42 -9.55 3.31 -8.48
C LEU A 42 -10.02 2.80 -9.85
N ASN A 43 -10.50 1.57 -9.91
CA ASN A 43 -10.76 0.89 -11.17
C ASN A 43 -9.45 0.64 -11.92
N ASP A 44 -9.48 0.56 -13.24
CA ASP A 44 -8.33 0.12 -14.02
C ASP A 44 -7.16 1.09 -13.89
N VAL A 45 -6.07 0.62 -13.30
CA VAL A 45 -4.85 1.40 -13.16
C VAL A 45 -4.12 1.39 -14.50
N VAL A 46 -3.70 2.57 -14.95
CA VAL A 46 -3.05 2.74 -16.25
C VAL A 46 -1.63 3.26 -16.14
N TYR A 47 -1.24 3.87 -15.01
CA TYR A 47 0.10 4.44 -14.89
C TYR A 47 0.45 4.70 -13.43
N LEU A 48 1.72 4.49 -13.08
CA LEU A 48 2.26 4.87 -11.77
C LEU A 48 3.50 5.72 -11.97
N SER A 49 3.57 6.83 -11.23
CA SER A 49 4.77 7.66 -11.18
C SER A 49 5.44 7.40 -9.86
N LEU A 50 6.64 6.81 -9.88
CA LEU A 50 7.32 6.33 -8.69
C LEU A 50 8.67 7.00 -8.53
N PRO A 51 9.21 7.09 -7.30
CA PRO A 51 10.50 7.71 -7.07
C PRO A 51 11.62 6.76 -7.47
N PRO A 52 12.82 7.29 -7.68
CA PRO A 52 13.96 6.42 -7.99
C PRO A 52 14.42 5.65 -6.77
N VAL A 53 15.12 4.55 -7.01
CA VAL A 53 15.80 3.81 -5.95
C VAL A 53 16.77 4.77 -5.27
N GLY A 54 16.83 4.70 -3.93
CA GLY A 54 17.66 5.59 -3.14
C GLY A 54 16.96 6.82 -2.59
N GLN A 55 15.75 7.09 -3.07
CA GLN A 55 14.96 8.22 -2.59
C GLN A 55 14.57 8.02 -1.14
N GLY A 56 14.73 9.07 -0.31
CA GLY A 56 14.27 9.03 1.07
C GLY A 56 12.77 9.24 1.16
N LEU A 57 12.14 8.49 2.06
CA LEU A 57 10.70 8.58 2.29
C LEU A 57 10.43 8.84 3.76
N LYS A 58 9.32 9.49 4.05
CA LYS A 58 8.85 9.71 5.42
C LYS A 58 7.50 9.05 5.60
N GLN A 59 7.27 8.54 6.82
CA GLN A 59 5.98 7.93 7.15
C GLN A 59 4.85 8.92 6.83
N TYR A 60 3.86 8.46 6.09
CA TYR A 60 2.69 9.21 5.65
C TYR A 60 2.98 10.33 4.65
N GLY A 61 4.21 10.44 4.18
CA GLY A 61 4.54 11.39 3.12
C GLY A 61 4.23 10.80 1.75
N SER A 62 3.88 11.67 0.80
CA SER A 62 3.62 11.23 -0.56
C SER A 62 4.92 10.82 -1.23
N PHE A 63 4.92 9.68 -1.93
CA PHE A 63 6.11 9.24 -2.65
C PHE A 63 5.86 9.04 -4.14
N GLY A 64 4.64 9.21 -4.59
CA GLY A 64 4.35 9.04 -6.00
C GLY A 64 2.88 9.14 -6.25
N THR A 65 2.47 8.83 -7.48
CA THR A 65 1.06 8.87 -7.84
C THR A 65 0.67 7.60 -8.57
N ILE A 66 -0.61 7.28 -8.51
CA ILE A 66 -1.18 6.17 -9.24
C ILE A 66 -2.36 6.72 -10.03
N GLU A 67 -2.38 6.41 -11.32
CA GLU A 67 -3.37 6.95 -12.23
C GLU A 67 -4.24 5.83 -12.78
N SER A 68 -5.55 6.01 -12.69
CA SER A 68 -6.51 5.07 -13.26
C SER A 68 -7.28 5.78 -14.37
N ILE A 69 -8.14 5.03 -15.06
CA ILE A 69 -9.01 5.64 -16.08
C ILE A 69 -9.97 6.66 -15.48
N LYS A 70 -10.10 6.67 -14.16
CA LYS A 70 -11.10 7.44 -13.45
C LYS A 70 -10.49 8.61 -12.68
N ALA A 71 -9.26 8.46 -12.15
CA ALA A 71 -8.71 9.45 -11.23
C ALA A 71 -7.20 9.31 -11.10
N VAL A 72 -6.58 10.34 -10.51
CA VAL A 72 -5.18 10.30 -10.09
C VAL A 72 -5.16 10.41 -8.58
N SER A 73 -4.37 9.58 -7.92
CA SER A 73 -4.30 9.54 -6.47
C SER A 73 -2.86 9.55 -6.00
N GLU A 74 -2.61 10.18 -4.85
CA GLU A 74 -1.28 10.15 -4.23
C GLU A 74 -1.04 8.80 -3.57
N LEU A 75 0.24 8.40 -3.56
CA LEU A 75 0.67 7.22 -2.81
C LEU A 75 1.45 7.72 -1.59
N TYR A 76 1.03 7.28 -0.40
CA TYR A 76 1.66 7.68 0.86
C TYR A 76 2.44 6.53 1.45
N SER A 77 3.64 6.81 1.94
CA SER A 77 4.50 5.76 2.47
C SER A 77 4.04 5.35 3.86
N PRO A 78 3.90 4.06 4.13
CA PRO A 78 3.56 3.62 5.48
C PRO A 78 4.72 3.74 6.46
N LEU A 79 5.95 3.85 5.97
CA LEU A 79 7.14 3.86 6.81
C LEU A 79 8.18 4.83 6.27
N SER A 80 8.99 5.39 7.16
CA SER A 80 10.15 6.17 6.77
C SER A 80 11.29 5.25 6.35
N GLY A 81 12.10 5.68 5.41
CA GLY A 81 13.25 4.90 4.97
C GLY A 81 13.70 5.33 3.60
N THR A 82 14.30 4.38 2.88
CA THR A 82 14.87 4.63 1.57
C THR A 82 14.30 3.62 0.59
N VAL A 83 13.97 4.08 -0.61
CA VAL A 83 13.48 3.18 -1.66
C VAL A 83 14.57 2.18 -2.01
N ARG A 84 14.29 0.90 -1.80
CA ARG A 84 15.21 -0.19 -2.04
C ARG A 84 15.04 -0.77 -3.43
N SER A 85 13.81 -0.96 -3.86
CA SER A 85 13.53 -1.44 -5.20
C SER A 85 12.11 -1.06 -5.60
N LEU A 86 11.87 -1.09 -6.90
CA LEU A 86 10.57 -0.79 -7.49
C LEU A 86 10.11 -2.02 -8.26
N ASN A 87 8.79 -2.22 -8.32
CA ASN A 87 8.24 -3.30 -9.13
C ASN A 87 8.19 -2.83 -10.59
N SER A 88 9.25 -3.15 -11.34
CA SER A 88 9.39 -2.67 -12.70
C SER A 88 8.33 -3.22 -13.65
N GLU A 89 7.68 -4.31 -13.30
CA GLU A 89 6.62 -4.86 -14.15
C GLU A 89 5.44 -3.91 -14.27
N LEU A 90 5.26 -3.03 -13.28
CA LEU A 90 4.14 -2.08 -13.32
C LEU A 90 4.28 -1.05 -14.43
N GLN A 91 5.48 -0.88 -15.02
CA GLN A 91 5.65 0.05 -16.12
C GLN A 91 4.98 -0.45 -17.39
N THR A 92 4.96 -1.76 -17.61
CA THR A 92 4.33 -2.36 -18.78
C THR A 92 3.00 -3.03 -18.44
N ARG A 93 2.78 -3.38 -17.18
CA ARG A 93 1.58 -4.09 -16.75
C ARG A 93 1.01 -3.46 -15.48
N PRO A 94 0.59 -2.19 -15.54
CA PRO A 94 0.03 -1.52 -14.35
C PRO A 94 -1.22 -2.19 -13.82
N GLU A 95 -1.92 -2.95 -14.66
CA GLU A 95 -3.13 -3.67 -14.24
C GLU A 95 -2.85 -4.74 -13.19
N LEU A 96 -1.58 -5.10 -12.96
CA LEU A 96 -1.25 -6.03 -11.89
C LEU A 96 -1.69 -5.49 -10.53
N VAL A 97 -1.71 -4.18 -10.36
CA VAL A 97 -2.19 -3.57 -9.13
C VAL A 97 -3.65 -3.97 -8.88
N ASN A 98 -4.46 -4.02 -9.93
CA ASN A 98 -5.85 -4.42 -9.81
C ASN A 98 -6.00 -5.94 -9.65
N GLN A 99 -5.19 -6.69 -10.40
CA GLN A 99 -5.34 -8.14 -10.44
C GLN A 99 -4.80 -8.83 -9.20
N SER A 100 -3.71 -8.30 -8.64
CA SER A 100 -3.04 -8.94 -7.52
C SER A 100 -2.42 -7.89 -6.60
N PRO A 101 -3.24 -7.08 -5.92
CA PRO A 101 -2.71 -5.95 -5.12
C PRO A 101 -1.78 -6.38 -4.00
N TYR A 102 -1.96 -7.58 -3.45
CA TYR A 102 -1.11 -8.08 -2.36
C TYR A 102 0.01 -8.98 -2.84
N GLY A 103 0.04 -9.31 -4.12
CA GLY A 103 1.05 -10.19 -4.70
C GLY A 103 1.83 -9.45 -5.78
N ASP A 104 1.66 -9.86 -7.03
CA ASP A 104 2.46 -9.34 -8.14
C ASP A 104 2.28 -7.84 -8.37
N GLY A 105 1.24 -7.25 -7.81
CA GLY A 105 0.98 -5.81 -7.92
C GLY A 105 1.62 -4.96 -6.83
N TRP A 106 2.60 -5.49 -6.09
CA TRP A 106 3.32 -4.68 -5.12
C TRP A 106 4.00 -3.50 -5.83
N ILE A 107 4.25 -2.41 -5.09
CA ILE A 107 4.69 -1.17 -5.72
C ILE A 107 6.15 -0.86 -5.42
N VAL A 108 6.54 -0.78 -4.15
CA VAL A 108 7.92 -0.46 -3.78
C VAL A 108 8.35 -1.33 -2.61
N GLU A 109 9.69 -1.46 -2.45
CA GLU A 109 10.30 -1.99 -1.23
C GLU A 109 11.11 -0.90 -0.59
N ILE A 110 11.04 -0.82 0.72
CA ILE A 110 11.65 0.24 1.51
C ILE A 110 12.61 -0.39 2.52
N ASP A 111 13.81 0.18 2.65
CA ASP A 111 14.66 -0.10 3.80
C ASP A 111 14.20 0.85 4.89
N ALA A 112 13.54 0.30 5.92
CA ALA A 112 12.93 1.12 6.95
C ALA A 112 13.97 1.68 7.90
N SER A 113 13.85 2.96 8.27
CA SER A 113 14.83 3.64 9.13
C SER A 113 14.38 3.78 10.58
N ASN A 114 13.07 3.58 10.86
CA ASN A 114 12.54 3.75 12.21
C ASN A 114 11.39 2.78 12.45
N LEU A 115 11.59 1.53 12.07
CA LEU A 115 10.54 0.54 12.02
C LEU A 115 9.90 0.28 13.38
N ALA A 116 10.72 0.13 14.41
CA ALA A 116 10.21 -0.27 15.73
C ALA A 116 9.16 0.71 16.26
N GLU A 117 9.38 1.99 16.03
CA GLU A 117 8.45 3.01 16.50
C GLU A 117 7.29 3.20 15.53
N GLU A 118 7.60 3.28 14.24
CA GLU A 118 6.57 3.64 13.26
C GLU A 118 5.56 2.53 13.02
N ARG A 119 5.97 1.27 13.18
CA ARG A 119 5.03 0.17 12.97
C ARG A 119 3.87 0.22 13.98
N THR A 120 4.09 0.83 15.14
CA THR A 120 3.04 0.93 16.16
C THR A 120 1.94 1.90 15.76
N ARG A 121 2.19 2.74 14.76
CA ARG A 121 1.19 3.70 14.27
C ARG A 121 0.34 3.13 13.15
N LEU A 122 0.74 1.97 12.61
CA LEU A 122 0.00 1.35 11.51
C LEU A 122 -1.14 0.50 12.06
N LEU A 123 -2.10 0.23 11.20
CA LEU A 123 -3.29 -0.54 11.58
C LEU A 123 -3.05 -2.03 11.36
N SER A 124 -3.58 -2.85 12.28
CA SER A 124 -3.67 -4.28 12.03
C SER A 124 -4.77 -4.53 11.02
N SER A 125 -4.88 -5.79 10.56
CA SER A 125 -5.95 -6.14 9.64
C SER A 125 -7.32 -5.90 10.25
N ASP A 126 -7.50 -6.23 11.54
CA ASP A 126 -8.78 -6.00 12.20
C ASP A 126 -9.10 -4.52 12.32
N GLN A 127 -8.10 -3.71 12.66
CA GLN A 127 -8.29 -2.27 12.77
C GLN A 127 -8.61 -1.65 11.42
N TYR A 128 -7.95 -2.13 10.38
CA TYR A 128 -8.21 -1.63 9.04
C TYR A 128 -9.62 -2.02 8.58
N ALA A 129 -10.05 -3.25 8.87
CA ALA A 129 -11.40 -3.68 8.53
C ALA A 129 -12.44 -2.81 9.22
N GLU A 130 -12.22 -2.49 10.51
CA GLU A 130 -13.12 -1.59 11.23
C GLU A 130 -13.15 -0.20 10.61
N PHE A 131 -11.98 0.28 10.20
CA PHE A 131 -11.90 1.57 9.54
C PHE A 131 -12.69 1.59 8.24
N LEU A 132 -12.54 0.53 7.42
CA LEU A 132 -13.30 0.45 6.17
C LEU A 132 -14.80 0.42 6.41
N ALA A 133 -15.24 -0.21 7.48
CA ALA A 133 -16.66 -0.26 7.80
C ALA A 133 -17.23 1.13 8.05
N THR A 134 -16.41 2.05 8.58
CA THR A 134 -16.88 3.42 8.81
C THR A 134 -17.04 4.20 7.52
N LEU A 135 -16.31 3.82 6.47
CA LEU A 135 -16.36 4.53 5.18
C LEU A 135 -17.62 4.19 4.40
N GLY A 136 -18.24 3.06 4.70
CA GLY A 136 -19.43 2.64 4.00
C GLY A 136 -20.71 3.28 4.51
N LYS A 137 -20.61 4.16 5.47
CA LYS A 137 -21.80 4.80 6.07
C LYS A 137 -22.21 6.04 5.33
#